data_d943701f2fd727652b9e55c345325aee
#
_entry.id   d943701f2fd727652b9e55c345325aee
#
_cell.length_a   1.000
_cell.length_b   1.000
_cell.length_c   1.000
_cell.angle_alpha   90.00
_cell.angle_beta   90.00
_cell.angle_gamma   90.00
#
_symmetry.space_group_name_H-M   'P 1'
#
loop_
_entity.id
_entity.type
_entity.pdbx_description
1 polymer ?
#
loop_
_entity_poly.entity_id
_entity_poly.type
_entity_poly.pdbx_seq_one_letter_code
_entity_poly.pdbx_strand_id
1 'polypeptide(L)'
;MAEKDRKDGIEVIEKAIMFATQAHEGQVRKGTDRPYIVHPLEVGRIVASMTEDEEIISAAILHDTIEDCEEITEEVICREFTKRVAEFVAKESEDKSKTWMERKGATIEHLKTACREVQMISLADKLSNMRDIDRDYPECGEAVSYTHLTLPTN
;
A
#
# COMPACT_ATOMS: atom_id res chain seq x y z
N MET A 1 17.06 6.24 -26.22
CA MET A 1 16.98 6.40 -24.76
C MET A 1 15.56 6.16 -24.28
N ALA A 2 14.58 6.91 -24.72
CA ALA A 2 13.19 6.80 -24.18
C ALA A 2 12.51 5.41 -24.26
N GLU A 3 12.81 4.60 -25.27
CA GLU A 3 12.16 3.29 -25.45
C GLU A 3 12.79 2.19 -24.56
N LYS A 4 14.10 2.28 -24.30
CA LYS A 4 14.79 1.38 -23.38
C LYS A 4 14.41 1.69 -21.94
N ASP A 5 14.40 2.97 -21.56
CA ASP A 5 14.04 3.41 -20.21
C ASP A 5 12.60 3.02 -19.86
N ARG A 6 11.67 3.11 -20.83
CA ARG A 6 10.27 2.69 -20.66
C ARG A 6 10.15 1.17 -20.49
N LYS A 7 10.96 0.38 -21.18
CA LYS A 7 10.93 -1.08 -21.05
C LYS A 7 11.47 -1.51 -19.70
N ASP A 8 12.58 -0.91 -19.25
CA ASP A 8 13.15 -1.18 -17.92
C ASP A 8 12.18 -0.79 -16.79
N GLY A 9 11.41 0.29 -16.95
CA GLY A 9 10.38 0.73 -16.01
C GLY A 9 9.19 -0.22 -15.91
N ILE A 10 8.70 -0.74 -17.01
CA ILE A 10 7.63 -1.76 -17.03
C ILE A 10 8.09 -3.02 -16.28
N GLU A 11 9.34 -3.46 -16.47
CA GLU A 11 9.91 -4.60 -15.77
C GLU A 11 9.92 -4.42 -14.24
N VAL A 12 10.17 -3.20 -13.75
CA VAL A 12 10.14 -2.89 -12.29
C VAL A 12 8.73 -3.01 -11.73
N ILE A 13 7.71 -2.48 -12.43
CA ILE A 13 6.31 -2.58 -12.01
C ILE A 13 5.84 -4.05 -12.03
N GLU A 14 6.15 -4.80 -13.09
CA GLU A 14 5.82 -6.23 -13.18
C GLU A 14 6.46 -7.01 -12.03
N LYS A 15 7.73 -6.75 -11.71
CA LYS A 15 8.40 -7.35 -10.57
C LYS A 15 7.70 -7.00 -9.25
N ALA A 16 7.26 -5.77 -9.06
CA ALA A 16 6.53 -5.35 -7.85
C ALA A 16 5.18 -6.09 -7.72
N ILE A 17 4.45 -6.26 -8.83
CA ILE A 17 3.21 -7.04 -8.85
C ILE A 17 3.46 -8.49 -8.43
N MET A 18 4.45 -9.15 -9.04
CA MET A 18 4.80 -10.53 -8.71
C MET A 18 5.23 -10.68 -7.25
N PHE A 19 6.08 -9.78 -6.78
CA PHE A 19 6.58 -9.78 -5.40
C PHE A 19 5.45 -9.59 -4.39
N ALA A 20 4.59 -8.57 -4.59
CA ALA A 20 3.44 -8.33 -3.71
C ALA A 20 2.43 -9.49 -3.74
N THR A 21 2.20 -10.10 -4.92
CA THR A 21 1.31 -11.26 -5.05
C THR A 21 1.82 -12.44 -4.23
N GLN A 22 3.11 -12.71 -4.27
CA GLN A 22 3.73 -13.78 -3.49
C GLN A 22 3.72 -13.44 -1.99
N ALA A 23 4.04 -12.18 -1.62
CA ALA A 23 4.07 -11.74 -0.23
C ALA A 23 2.71 -11.86 0.45
N HIS A 24 1.64 -11.53 -0.25
CA HIS A 24 0.26 -11.59 0.26
C HIS A 24 -0.47 -12.90 -0.09
N GLU A 25 0.26 -13.95 -0.48
CA GLU A 25 -0.34 -15.24 -0.81
C GLU A 25 -1.13 -15.81 0.37
N GLY A 26 -2.37 -16.24 0.11
CA GLY A 26 -3.27 -16.77 1.13
C GLY A 26 -3.93 -15.72 2.03
N GLN A 27 -3.55 -14.46 1.97
CA GLN A 27 -4.22 -13.39 2.70
C GLN A 27 -5.50 -12.97 1.97
N VAL A 28 -6.52 -12.64 2.75
CA VAL A 28 -7.81 -12.13 2.23
C VAL A 28 -8.16 -10.78 2.87
N ARG A 29 -8.94 -9.98 2.18
CA ARG A 29 -9.52 -8.75 2.73
C ARG A 29 -10.49 -9.12 3.85
N LYS A 30 -10.33 -8.52 5.03
CA LYS A 30 -11.16 -8.81 6.20
C LYS A 30 -12.64 -8.65 5.88
N GLY A 31 -13.44 -9.61 6.32
CA GLY A 31 -14.87 -9.65 6.08
C GLY A 31 -15.28 -10.12 4.68
N THR A 32 -14.35 -10.56 3.85
CA THR A 32 -14.57 -11.07 2.50
C THR A 32 -13.67 -12.27 2.18
N ASP A 33 -13.96 -12.97 1.09
CA ASP A 33 -13.10 -14.04 0.55
C ASP A 33 -12.14 -13.52 -0.54
N ARG A 34 -12.10 -12.20 -0.77
CA ARG A 34 -11.27 -11.62 -1.82
C ARG A 34 -9.78 -11.68 -1.45
N PRO A 35 -8.91 -12.13 -2.39
CA PRO A 35 -7.47 -12.10 -2.18
C PRO A 35 -6.99 -10.68 -1.81
N TYR A 36 -6.13 -10.57 -0.81
CA TYR A 36 -5.64 -9.29 -0.33
C TYR A 36 -4.95 -8.46 -1.41
N ILE A 37 -4.27 -9.11 -2.36
CA ILE A 37 -3.52 -8.47 -3.43
C ILE A 37 -4.35 -7.50 -4.29
N VAL A 38 -5.69 -7.64 -4.34
CA VAL A 38 -6.54 -6.71 -5.11
C VAL A 38 -6.41 -5.28 -4.62
N HIS A 39 -6.19 -5.08 -3.30
CA HIS A 39 -6.00 -3.76 -2.72
C HIS A 39 -4.66 -3.11 -3.13
N PRO A 40 -3.48 -3.72 -2.92
CA PRO A 40 -2.21 -3.19 -3.41
C PRO A 40 -2.20 -2.88 -4.91
N LEU A 41 -2.82 -3.73 -5.73
CA LEU A 41 -2.92 -3.49 -7.17
C LEU A 41 -3.80 -2.28 -7.50
N GLU A 42 -4.90 -2.08 -6.77
CA GLU A 42 -5.72 -0.89 -6.95
C GLU A 42 -4.99 0.37 -6.50
N VAL A 43 -4.26 0.33 -5.37
CA VAL A 43 -3.42 1.45 -4.91
C VAL A 43 -2.38 1.83 -5.97
N GLY A 44 -1.67 0.84 -6.52
CA GLY A 44 -0.73 1.07 -7.63
C GLY A 44 -1.39 1.69 -8.85
N ARG A 45 -2.59 1.22 -9.24
CA ARG A 45 -3.37 1.78 -10.36
C ARG A 45 -3.78 3.22 -10.12
N ILE A 46 -4.20 3.56 -8.90
CA ILE A 46 -4.56 4.95 -8.54
C ILE A 46 -3.33 5.84 -8.63
N VAL A 47 -2.18 5.41 -8.09
CA VAL A 47 -0.92 6.16 -8.18
C VAL A 47 -0.47 6.34 -9.63
N ALA A 48 -0.59 5.30 -10.47
CA ALA A 48 -0.28 5.37 -11.90
C ALA A 48 -1.17 6.36 -12.68
N SER A 49 -2.31 6.76 -12.14
CA SER A 49 -3.12 7.84 -12.71
C SER A 49 -2.61 9.25 -12.38
N MET A 50 -1.68 9.36 -11.42
CA MET A 50 -1.13 10.64 -10.93
C MET A 50 0.32 10.86 -11.34
N THR A 51 1.07 9.81 -11.69
CA THR A 51 2.48 9.86 -12.05
C THR A 51 2.86 8.74 -13.00
N GLU A 52 3.90 8.98 -13.80
CA GLU A 52 4.55 7.96 -14.65
C GLU A 52 5.83 7.41 -14.01
N ASP A 53 6.15 7.80 -12.77
CA ASP A 53 7.35 7.34 -12.05
C ASP A 53 7.15 5.89 -11.58
N GLU A 54 7.83 4.95 -12.22
CA GLU A 54 7.69 3.52 -11.99
C GLU A 54 8.10 3.09 -10.59
N GLU A 55 9.05 3.79 -9.95
CA GLU A 55 9.45 3.50 -8.57
C GLU A 55 8.36 3.89 -7.57
N ILE A 56 7.65 5.00 -7.81
CA ILE A 56 6.52 5.41 -6.96
C ILE A 56 5.34 4.45 -7.14
N ILE A 57 5.04 4.05 -8.37
CA ILE A 57 4.00 3.06 -8.67
C ILE A 57 4.34 1.71 -8.01
N SER A 58 5.59 1.27 -8.11
CA SER A 58 6.07 0.04 -7.48
C SER A 58 5.98 0.12 -5.95
N ALA A 59 6.38 1.24 -5.36
CA ALA A 59 6.24 1.45 -3.92
C ALA A 59 4.77 1.41 -3.47
N ALA A 60 3.85 1.95 -4.26
CA ALA A 60 2.42 1.87 -4.00
C ALA A 60 1.89 0.43 -4.02
N ILE A 61 2.37 -0.40 -4.95
CA ILE A 61 2.03 -1.84 -5.00
C ILE A 61 2.60 -2.60 -3.80
N LEU A 62 3.74 -2.16 -3.28
CA LEU A 62 4.47 -2.82 -2.19
C LEU A 62 4.12 -2.24 -0.80
N HIS A 63 3.27 -1.22 -0.70
CA HIS A 63 3.13 -0.37 0.50
C HIS A 63 2.82 -1.12 1.80
N ASP A 64 2.06 -2.22 1.75
CA ASP A 64 1.68 -3.02 2.91
C ASP A 64 2.63 -4.20 3.20
N THR A 65 3.61 -4.48 2.34
CA THR A 65 4.43 -5.69 2.46
C THR A 65 5.28 -5.73 3.72
N ILE A 66 5.89 -4.60 4.12
CA ILE A 66 6.69 -4.52 5.35
C ILE A 66 5.80 -4.64 6.58
N GLU A 67 4.60 -4.05 6.54
CA GLU A 67 3.69 -4.06 7.68
C GLU A 67 3.02 -5.42 7.89
N ASP A 68 2.64 -6.11 6.82
CA ASP A 68 1.78 -7.30 6.87
C ASP A 68 2.50 -8.62 6.61
N CYS A 69 3.79 -8.61 6.28
CA CYS A 69 4.58 -9.80 5.98
C CYS A 69 5.87 -9.80 6.81
N GLU A 70 5.93 -10.65 7.84
CA GLU A 70 7.04 -10.67 8.82
C GLU A 70 8.44 -10.87 8.21
N GLU A 71 8.52 -11.56 7.06
CA GLU A 71 9.79 -11.86 6.39
C GLU A 71 10.27 -10.71 5.50
N ILE A 72 9.43 -9.66 5.29
CA ILE A 72 9.74 -8.56 4.41
C ILE A 72 10.13 -7.33 5.21
N THR A 73 11.40 -6.96 5.12
CA THR A 73 11.97 -5.78 5.76
C THR A 73 12.35 -4.73 4.71
N GLU A 74 12.67 -3.52 5.17
CA GLU A 74 13.19 -2.45 4.29
C GLU A 74 14.44 -2.90 3.52
N GLU A 75 15.33 -3.69 4.18
CA GLU A 75 16.53 -4.22 3.53
C GLU A 75 16.20 -5.21 2.43
N VAL A 76 15.17 -6.04 2.61
CA VAL A 76 14.68 -6.97 1.58
C VAL A 76 14.17 -6.19 0.37
N ILE A 77 13.33 -5.18 0.57
CA ILE A 77 12.83 -4.33 -0.52
C ILE A 77 13.99 -3.58 -1.20
N CYS A 78 14.95 -3.05 -0.44
CA CYS A 78 16.12 -2.37 -0.98
C CYS A 78 16.97 -3.28 -1.86
N ARG A 79 17.13 -4.55 -1.49
CA ARG A 79 17.87 -5.54 -2.27
C ARG A 79 17.15 -5.96 -3.53
N GLU A 80 15.84 -6.15 -3.46
CA GLU A 80 15.02 -6.61 -4.58
C GLU A 80 14.69 -5.50 -5.58
N PHE A 81 14.60 -4.25 -5.13
CA PHE A 81 14.23 -3.10 -5.94
C PHE A 81 15.32 -2.02 -5.87
N THR A 82 14.97 -0.87 -5.34
CA THR A 82 15.91 0.24 -5.13
C THR A 82 15.76 0.77 -3.71
N LYS A 83 16.79 1.52 -3.27
CA LYS A 83 16.74 2.23 -2.00
C LYS A 83 15.55 3.20 -1.93
N ARG A 84 15.25 3.88 -3.05
CA ARG A 84 14.15 4.84 -3.12
C ARG A 84 12.78 4.15 -2.94
N VAL A 85 12.57 3.00 -3.58
CA VAL A 85 11.35 2.19 -3.38
C VAL A 85 11.24 1.76 -1.92
N ALA A 86 12.32 1.23 -1.32
CA ALA A 86 12.34 0.79 0.07
C ALA A 86 11.99 1.91 1.06
N GLU A 87 12.55 3.10 0.86
CA GLU A 87 12.26 4.29 1.69
C GLU A 87 10.78 4.70 1.61
N PHE A 88 10.15 4.64 0.44
CA PHE A 88 8.72 4.95 0.31
C PHE A 88 7.86 3.90 1.00
N VAL A 89 8.14 2.61 0.80
CA VAL A 89 7.39 1.52 1.46
C VAL A 89 7.54 1.60 2.97
N ALA A 90 8.74 1.84 3.50
CA ALA A 90 8.97 1.98 4.93
C ALA A 90 8.20 3.16 5.55
N LYS A 91 8.03 4.27 4.83
CA LYS A 91 7.26 5.45 5.30
C LYS A 91 5.75 5.20 5.40
N GLU A 92 5.22 4.23 4.67
CA GLU A 92 3.80 3.84 4.77
C GLU A 92 3.55 2.87 5.94
N SER A 93 4.59 2.20 6.47
CA SER A 93 4.46 1.23 7.56
C SER A 93 4.20 1.91 8.90
N GLU A 94 3.17 1.47 9.61
CA GLU A 94 2.83 1.95 10.95
C GLU A 94 3.48 1.08 12.05
N ASP A 95 3.82 1.70 13.17
CA ASP A 95 4.33 1.00 14.35
C ASP A 95 3.20 0.26 15.08
N LYS A 96 3.07 -1.04 14.83
CA LYS A 96 2.01 -1.88 15.42
C LYS A 96 2.10 -2.03 16.94
N SER A 97 3.19 -1.62 17.58
CA SER A 97 3.31 -1.62 19.06
C SER A 97 2.50 -0.51 19.73
N LYS A 98 2.10 0.52 18.96
CA LYS A 98 1.32 1.67 19.44
C LYS A 98 -0.18 1.42 19.31
N THR A 99 -0.94 2.17 20.13
CA THR A 99 -2.41 2.17 20.04
C THR A 99 -2.87 2.72 18.69
N TRP A 100 -4.10 2.41 18.30
CA TRP A 100 -4.67 2.92 17.06
C TRP A 100 -4.64 4.46 16.98
N MET A 101 -5.02 5.15 18.08
CA MET A 101 -5.03 6.62 18.13
C MET A 101 -3.63 7.20 17.94
N GLU A 102 -2.62 6.62 18.58
CA GLU A 102 -1.22 7.06 18.43
C GLU A 102 -0.73 6.85 17.00
N ARG A 103 -1.05 5.72 16.38
CA ARG A 103 -0.67 5.44 14.98
C ARG A 103 -1.31 6.43 14.03
N LYS A 104 -2.63 6.64 14.13
CA LYS A 104 -3.34 7.59 13.25
C LYS A 104 -2.92 9.03 13.49
N GLY A 105 -2.68 9.42 14.73
CA GLY A 105 -2.10 10.73 15.05
C GLY A 105 -0.72 10.92 14.41
N ALA A 106 0.16 9.94 14.54
CA ALA A 106 1.49 9.98 13.92
C ALA A 106 1.43 10.04 12.39
N THR A 107 0.53 9.27 11.76
CA THR A 107 0.30 9.30 10.30
C THR A 107 -0.15 10.69 9.84
N ILE A 108 -1.11 11.31 10.54
CA ILE A 108 -1.60 12.65 10.20
C ILE A 108 -0.48 13.69 10.30
N GLU A 109 0.31 13.67 11.38
CA GLU A 109 1.43 14.61 11.54
C GLU A 109 2.53 14.37 10.50
N HIS A 110 2.85 13.10 10.22
CA HIS A 110 3.82 12.76 9.18
C HIS A 110 3.39 13.27 7.80
N LEU A 111 2.13 13.08 7.42
CA LEU A 111 1.61 13.49 6.11
C LEU A 111 1.60 15.01 5.90
N LYS A 112 1.53 15.82 6.97
CA LYS A 112 1.60 17.29 6.85
C LYS A 112 2.92 17.78 6.27
N THR A 113 4.01 17.04 6.51
CA THR A 113 5.36 17.40 6.09
C THR A 113 5.99 16.41 5.11
N ALA A 114 5.27 15.33 4.77
CA ALA A 114 5.72 14.32 3.83
C ALA A 114 5.89 14.89 2.41
N CYS A 115 6.80 14.31 1.65
CA CYS A 115 6.92 14.64 0.23
C CYS A 115 5.65 14.22 -0.54
N ARG A 116 5.49 14.81 -1.72
CA ARG A 116 4.31 14.61 -2.57
C ARG A 116 4.07 13.13 -2.89
N GLU A 117 5.13 12.37 -3.10
CA GLU A 117 5.09 10.95 -3.46
C GLU A 117 4.48 10.10 -2.33
N VAL A 118 4.91 10.34 -1.09
CA VAL A 118 4.32 9.69 0.10
C VAL A 118 2.86 10.07 0.26
N GLN A 119 2.51 11.35 0.06
CA GLN A 119 1.12 11.79 0.10
C GLN A 119 0.26 11.13 -0.98
N MET A 120 0.79 10.91 -2.18
CA MET A 120 0.09 10.22 -3.27
C MET A 120 -0.19 8.77 -2.93
N ILE A 121 0.78 8.03 -2.39
CA ILE A 121 0.60 6.63 -1.98
C ILE A 121 -0.43 6.54 -0.86
N SER A 122 -0.30 7.35 0.17
CA SER A 122 -1.22 7.38 1.31
C SER A 122 -2.65 7.74 0.91
N LEU A 123 -2.81 8.72 0.01
CA LEU A 123 -4.12 9.08 -0.55
C LEU A 123 -4.74 7.92 -1.33
N ALA A 124 -3.94 7.25 -2.17
CA ALA A 124 -4.39 6.13 -2.98
C ALA A 124 -4.84 4.94 -2.11
N ASP A 125 -4.09 4.64 -1.03
CA ASP A 125 -4.47 3.64 -0.03
C ASP A 125 -5.82 3.97 0.60
N LYS A 126 -6.02 5.19 1.09
CA LYS A 126 -7.28 5.62 1.71
C LYS A 126 -8.44 5.57 0.72
N LEU A 127 -8.22 5.99 -0.52
CA LEU A 127 -9.26 5.93 -1.57
C LEU A 127 -9.65 4.49 -1.90
N SER A 128 -8.69 3.57 -2.02
CA SER A 128 -8.97 2.16 -2.25
C SER A 128 -9.76 1.55 -1.08
N ASN A 129 -9.35 1.84 0.17
CA ASN A 129 -10.06 1.39 1.36
C ASN A 129 -11.50 1.92 1.41
N MET A 130 -11.73 3.19 1.09
CA MET A 130 -13.09 3.77 1.05
C MET A 130 -13.97 3.13 -0.03
N ARG A 131 -13.40 2.81 -1.19
CA ARG A 131 -14.13 2.10 -2.26
C ARG A 131 -14.51 0.68 -1.83
N ASP A 132 -13.63 0.01 -1.10
CA ASP A 132 -13.94 -1.32 -0.54
C ASP A 132 -15.10 -1.24 0.46
N ILE A 133 -15.11 -0.25 1.34
CA ILE A 133 -16.19 -0.03 2.29
C ILE A 133 -17.51 0.22 1.55
N ASP A 134 -17.52 1.14 0.59
CA ASP A 134 -18.73 1.48 -0.17
C ASP A 134 -19.33 0.26 -0.87
N ARG A 135 -18.47 -0.60 -1.42
CA ARG A 135 -18.88 -1.83 -2.09
C ARG A 135 -19.37 -2.91 -1.13
N ASP A 136 -18.65 -3.12 -0.03
CA ASP A 136 -18.86 -4.29 0.83
C ASP A 136 -19.80 -4.02 2.00
N TYR A 137 -20.04 -2.75 2.36
CA TYR A 137 -20.92 -2.35 3.46
C TYR A 137 -22.36 -2.90 3.32
N PRO A 138 -23.00 -2.91 2.13
CA PRO A 138 -24.34 -3.46 1.97
C PRO A 138 -24.45 -4.95 2.34
N GLU A 139 -23.37 -5.72 2.18
CA GLU A 139 -23.34 -7.15 2.43
C GLU A 139 -22.80 -7.51 3.82
N CYS A 140 -21.76 -6.81 4.26
CA CYS A 140 -21.02 -7.13 5.48
C CYS A 140 -21.33 -6.18 6.67
N GLY A 141 -22.07 -5.10 6.45
CA GLY A 141 -22.45 -4.14 7.49
C GLY A 141 -21.27 -3.47 8.16
N GLU A 142 -21.40 -3.17 9.45
CA GLU A 142 -20.38 -2.45 10.22
C GLU A 142 -19.02 -3.17 10.31
N ALA A 143 -18.97 -4.47 10.13
CA ALA A 143 -17.72 -5.24 10.16
C ALA A 143 -16.69 -4.75 9.13
N VAL A 144 -17.13 -4.24 8.00
CA VAL A 144 -16.26 -3.67 6.96
C VAL A 144 -15.62 -2.35 7.43
N SER A 145 -16.40 -1.48 8.08
CA SER A 145 -15.89 -0.20 8.61
C SER A 145 -14.77 -0.40 9.62
N TYR A 146 -14.89 -1.39 10.51
CA TYR A 146 -13.87 -1.70 11.51
C TYR A 146 -12.57 -2.26 10.91
N THR A 147 -12.60 -2.79 9.72
CA THR A 147 -11.45 -3.45 9.11
C THR A 147 -10.68 -2.55 8.16
N HIS A 148 -11.34 -1.63 7.46
CA HIS A 148 -10.71 -0.77 6.46
C HIS A 148 -10.38 0.64 6.94
N LEU A 149 -11.24 1.22 7.79
CA LEU A 149 -11.01 2.55 8.37
C LEU A 149 -10.45 2.49 9.79
N THR A 150 -10.41 1.32 10.42
CA THR A 150 -10.01 1.16 11.83
C THR A 150 -10.63 2.25 12.71
N LEU A 151 -11.95 2.39 12.62
CA LEU A 151 -12.66 3.29 13.53
C LEU A 151 -12.55 2.73 14.95
N PRO A 152 -12.29 3.58 15.96
CA PRO A 152 -12.23 3.11 17.32
C PRO A 152 -13.60 2.53 17.72
N THR A 153 -13.60 1.29 18.16
CA THR A 153 -14.71 0.74 18.91
C THR A 153 -14.67 1.39 20.29
N ASN A 154 -15.72 2.12 20.64
CA ASN A 154 -15.91 2.56 22.01
C ASN A 154 -16.18 1.37 22.93
#